data_0926899fdc0f1478e8071805fcbd2891
#
_entry.id   0926899fdc0f1478e8071805fcbd2891
#
_cell.length_a   1.000
_cell.length_b   1.000
_cell.length_c   1.000
_cell.angle_alpha   90.00
_cell.angle_beta   90.00
_cell.angle_gamma   90.00
#
_symmetry.space_group_name_H-M   'P 1'
#
loop_
_entity.id
_entity.type
_entity.pdbx_description
1 polymer ?
#
loop_
_entity_poly.entity_id
_entity_poly.type
_entity_poly.pdbx_seq_one_letter_code
_entity_poly.pdbx_strand_id
1 'polypeptide(L)'
;MDLTVVDATGNKTEEVSVPDTVAAGRIVGKLVQLLQLPSAGPDGQPLSYKFHHKQSGRQINDNETLAQAGVHENDVLRLVAEITAGGS
;
A
#
# COMPACT_ATOMS: atom_id res chain seq x y z
N MET A 1 8.76 7.48 10.07
CA MET A 1 9.20 7.52 8.64
C MET A 1 8.14 8.25 7.83
N ASP A 2 8.53 9.31 7.17
CA ASP A 2 7.62 10.08 6.32
C ASP A 2 7.70 9.56 4.90
N LEU A 3 6.53 9.32 4.31
CA LEU A 3 6.43 8.74 2.98
C LEU A 3 5.41 9.50 2.16
N THR A 4 5.54 9.42 0.85
CA THR A 4 4.52 9.85 -0.08
C THR A 4 3.80 8.62 -0.61
N VAL A 5 2.50 8.56 -0.42
CA VAL A 5 1.68 7.45 -0.91
C VAL A 5 0.81 7.94 -2.06
N VAL A 6 0.87 7.21 -3.16
CA VAL A 6 0.08 7.50 -4.36
C VAL A 6 -0.92 6.37 -4.54
N ASP A 7 -2.17 6.70 -4.89
CA ASP A 7 -3.17 5.67 -5.12
C ASP A 7 -2.92 4.95 -6.45
N ALA A 8 -3.70 3.90 -6.71
CA ALA A 8 -3.51 3.06 -7.90
C ALA A 8 -3.72 3.84 -9.21
N THR A 9 -4.56 4.88 -9.19
CA THR A 9 -4.84 5.70 -10.36
C THR A 9 -3.82 6.82 -10.56
N GLY A 10 -3.03 7.13 -9.51
CA GLY A 10 -2.12 8.25 -9.53
C GLY A 10 -2.78 9.60 -9.28
N ASN A 11 -4.09 9.64 -9.06
CA ASN A 11 -4.83 10.89 -8.87
C ASN A 11 -4.72 11.46 -7.47
N LYS A 12 -4.50 10.63 -6.48
CA LYS A 12 -4.39 11.06 -5.09
C LYS A 12 -2.97 10.82 -4.60
N THR A 13 -2.41 11.84 -3.98
CA THR A 13 -1.09 11.75 -3.36
C THR A 13 -1.21 12.27 -1.94
N GLU A 14 -0.77 11.47 -0.98
CA GLU A 14 -0.82 11.83 0.43
C GLU A 14 0.56 11.67 1.05
N GLU A 15 0.95 12.65 1.86
CA GLU A 15 2.12 12.51 2.71
C GLU A 15 1.68 11.93 4.04
N VAL A 16 2.32 10.84 4.43
CA VAL A 16 1.96 10.14 5.66
C VAL A 16 3.20 9.89 6.49
N SER A 17 3.00 9.87 7.80
CA SER A 17 4.04 9.49 8.74
C SER A 17 3.66 8.14 9.35
N VAL A 18 4.50 7.14 9.17
CA VAL A 18 4.19 5.78 9.60
C VAL A 18 5.39 5.18 10.33
N PRO A 19 5.15 4.27 11.29
CA PRO A 19 6.25 3.57 11.92
C PRO A 19 6.88 2.56 10.96
N ASP A 20 8.19 2.54 10.91
CA ASP A 20 8.94 1.64 10.03
C ASP A 20 9.08 0.22 10.62
N THR A 21 8.66 0.03 11.86
CA THR A 21 8.74 -1.24 12.57
C THR A 21 7.45 -2.04 12.51
N VAL A 22 6.39 -1.48 11.91
CA VAL A 22 5.09 -2.13 11.78
C VAL A 22 5.00 -2.82 10.43
N ALA A 23 4.35 -3.98 10.39
CA ALA A 23 4.16 -4.71 9.13
C ALA A 23 3.39 -3.88 8.11
N ALA A 24 3.82 -3.94 6.85
CA ALA A 24 3.25 -3.14 5.78
C ALA A 24 1.75 -3.37 5.60
N GLY A 25 1.28 -4.58 5.82
CA GLY A 25 -0.14 -4.90 5.71
C GLY A 25 -1.02 -4.08 6.66
N ARG A 26 -0.53 -3.80 7.86
CA ARG A 26 -1.24 -2.94 8.80
C ARG A 26 -1.31 -1.50 8.33
N ILE A 27 -0.21 -1.01 7.77
CA ILE A 27 -0.14 0.34 7.25
C ILE A 27 -1.08 0.49 6.05
N VAL A 28 -1.08 -0.50 5.17
CA VAL A 28 -1.99 -0.53 4.00
C VAL A 28 -3.45 -0.48 4.45
N GLY A 29 -3.83 -1.30 5.43
CA GLY A 29 -5.20 -1.32 5.93
C GLY A 29 -5.64 0.04 6.47
N LYS A 30 -4.75 0.71 7.19
CA LYS A 30 -5.04 2.03 7.73
C LYS A 30 -5.16 3.08 6.63
N LEU A 31 -4.31 3.02 5.63
CA LEU A 31 -4.33 3.97 4.51
C LEU A 31 -5.56 3.79 3.64
N VAL A 32 -6.00 2.55 3.43
CA VAL A 32 -7.24 2.28 2.70
C VAL A 32 -8.42 2.99 3.36
N GLN A 33 -8.49 2.96 4.68
CA GLN A 33 -9.52 3.67 5.43
C GLN A 33 -9.34 5.18 5.35
N LEU A 34 -8.12 5.66 5.52
CA LEU A 34 -7.82 7.09 5.53
C LEU A 34 -8.12 7.73 4.18
N LEU A 35 -7.77 7.06 3.10
CA LEU A 35 -7.96 7.56 1.74
C LEU A 35 -9.33 7.20 1.19
N GLN A 36 -10.16 6.50 1.96
CA GLN A 36 -11.50 6.08 1.57
C GLN A 36 -11.49 5.29 0.26
N LEU A 37 -10.55 4.40 0.14
CA LEU A 37 -10.45 3.54 -1.03
C LEU A 37 -11.48 2.41 -0.94
N PRO A 38 -11.97 1.92 -2.09
CA PRO A 38 -12.95 0.83 -2.07
C PRO A 38 -12.31 -0.44 -1.49
N SER A 39 -13.05 -1.11 -0.61
CA SER A 39 -12.61 -2.37 0.00
C SER A 39 -13.10 -3.59 -0.77
N ALA A 40 -13.97 -3.41 -1.75
CA ALA A 40 -14.51 -4.48 -2.57
C ALA A 40 -14.55 -4.07 -4.02
N GLY A 41 -14.32 -5.02 -4.91
CA GLY A 41 -14.40 -4.81 -6.35
C GLY A 41 -15.84 -4.81 -6.86
N PRO A 42 -16.02 -4.58 -8.17
CA PRO A 42 -17.35 -4.50 -8.78
C PRO A 42 -18.18 -5.79 -8.65
N ASP A 43 -17.52 -6.91 -8.45
CA ASP A 43 -18.16 -8.20 -8.25
C ASP A 43 -18.43 -8.53 -6.78
N GLY A 44 -18.15 -7.58 -5.87
CA GLY A 44 -18.32 -7.78 -4.45
C GLY A 44 -17.17 -8.52 -3.77
N GLN A 45 -16.16 -8.89 -4.50
CA GLN A 45 -15.00 -9.58 -3.93
C GLN A 45 -14.10 -8.59 -3.19
N PRO A 46 -13.52 -8.98 -2.04
CA PRO A 46 -12.63 -8.08 -1.32
C PRO A 46 -11.39 -7.75 -2.13
N LEU A 47 -10.98 -6.48 -2.06
CA LEU A 47 -9.76 -6.02 -2.69
C LEU A 47 -8.62 -6.03 -1.67
N SER A 48 -7.50 -6.58 -2.07
CA SER A 48 -6.26 -6.52 -1.29
C SER A 48 -5.36 -5.44 -1.88
N TYR A 49 -4.90 -4.55 -1.04
CA TYR A 49 -3.97 -3.51 -1.48
C TYR A 49 -2.56 -3.86 -1.03
N LYS A 50 -1.61 -3.56 -1.89
CA LYS A 50 -0.18 -3.76 -1.63
C LYS A 50 0.58 -2.48 -1.93
N PHE A 51 1.68 -2.28 -1.24
CA PHE A 51 2.60 -1.21 -1.58
C PHE A 51 3.54 -1.67 -2.70
N HIS A 52 3.70 -0.81 -3.68
CA HIS A 52 4.71 -0.95 -4.70
C HIS A 52 5.77 0.13 -4.46
N HIS A 53 6.99 -0.29 -4.19
CA HIS A 53 8.10 0.63 -3.93
C HIS A 53 8.65 1.13 -5.25
N LYS A 54 8.45 2.40 -5.53
CA LYS A 54 8.75 2.95 -6.85
C LYS A 54 10.23 2.91 -7.18
N GLN A 55 11.09 3.22 -6.21
CA GLN A 55 12.53 3.28 -6.42
C GLN A 55 13.14 1.92 -6.78
N SER A 56 12.68 0.85 -6.17
CA SER A 56 13.21 -0.49 -6.42
C SER A 56 12.39 -1.28 -7.43
N GLY A 57 11.19 -0.81 -7.75
CA GLY A 57 10.27 -1.55 -8.62
C GLY A 57 9.71 -2.81 -7.98
N ARG A 58 9.75 -2.89 -6.66
CA ARG A 58 9.42 -4.10 -5.91
C ARG A 58 8.12 -3.95 -5.15
N GLN A 59 7.32 -5.00 -5.10
CA GLN A 59 6.13 -5.06 -4.27
C GLN A 59 6.52 -5.45 -2.85
N ILE A 60 5.95 -4.77 -1.87
CA ILE A 60 6.21 -5.01 -0.45
C ILE A 60 5.18 -6.00 0.07
N ASN A 61 5.64 -7.05 0.73
CA ASN A 61 4.76 -8.06 1.32
C ASN A 61 4.11 -7.54 2.61
N ASP A 62 2.92 -8.05 2.91
CA ASP A 62 2.15 -7.62 4.08
C ASP A 62 2.88 -7.85 5.39
N ASN A 63 3.68 -8.90 5.49
CA ASN A 63 4.40 -9.23 6.71
C ASN A 63 5.79 -8.63 6.79
N GLU A 64 6.20 -7.87 5.78
CA GLU A 64 7.45 -7.13 5.82
C GLU A 64 7.23 -5.77 6.47
N THR A 65 8.22 -5.30 7.22
CA THR A 65 8.24 -3.90 7.63
C THR A 65 8.82 -3.05 6.51
N LEU A 66 8.57 -1.74 6.55
CA LEU A 66 9.13 -0.84 5.55
C LEU A 66 10.66 -0.84 5.58
N ALA A 67 11.23 -0.94 6.77
CA ALA A 67 12.69 -1.02 6.92
C ALA A 67 13.25 -2.27 6.26
N GLN A 68 12.58 -3.41 6.44
CA GLN A 68 13.00 -4.67 5.81
C GLN A 68 12.88 -4.63 4.29
N ALA A 69 11.92 -3.88 3.78
CA ALA A 69 11.70 -3.74 2.35
C ALA A 69 12.68 -2.76 1.68
N GLY A 70 13.50 -2.08 2.46
CA GLY A 70 14.46 -1.11 1.93
C GLY A 70 13.86 0.26 1.65
N VAL A 71 12.73 0.58 2.27
CA VAL A 71 12.09 1.88 2.13
C VAL A 71 12.80 2.88 3.04
N HIS A 72 13.05 4.06 2.51
CA HIS A 72 13.72 5.15 3.22
C HIS A 72 12.80 6.34 3.40
N GLU A 73 13.24 7.28 4.20
CA GLU A 73 12.55 8.54 4.44
C GLU A 73 12.24 9.26 3.12
N ASN A 74 11.04 9.76 2.97
CA ASN A 74 10.58 10.49 1.79
C ASN A 74 10.48 9.67 0.51
N ASP A 75 10.52 8.35 0.60
CA ASP A 75 10.30 7.48 -0.55
C ASP A 75 8.84 7.53 -0.99
N VAL A 76 8.61 7.17 -2.24
CA VAL A 76 7.27 7.12 -2.83
C VAL A 76 6.80 5.68 -2.89
N LEU A 77 5.64 5.43 -2.31
CA LEU A 77 4.98 4.12 -2.37
C LEU A 77 3.65 4.27 -3.11
N ARG A 78 3.35 3.32 -3.96
CA ARG A 78 2.10 3.28 -4.68
C ARG A 78 1.22 2.20 -4.08
N LEU A 79 -0.05 2.52 -3.81
CA LEU A 79 -1.04 1.54 -3.40
C LEU A 79 -1.65 0.92 -4.65
N VAL A 80 -1.50 -0.37 -4.80
CA VAL A 80 -2.02 -1.11 -5.95
C VAL A 80 -3.03 -2.12 -5.45
N ALA A 81 -4.22 -2.12 -6.04
CA ALA A 81 -5.22 -3.13 -5.74
C ALA A 81 -4.84 -4.43 -6.43
N GLU A 82 -4.76 -5.49 -5.65
CA GLU A 82 -4.50 -6.82 -6.17
C GLU A 82 -5.82 -7.58 -6.22
N ILE A 83 -6.25 -7.92 -7.42
CA ILE A 83 -7.47 -8.70 -7.59
C ILE A 83 -7.06 -10.16 -7.56
N THR A 84 -7.43 -10.83 -6.47
CA THR A 84 -7.25 -12.26 -6.39
C THR A 84 -8.31 -12.91 -7.27
N ALA A 85 -7.88 -13.54 -8.33
CA ALA A 85 -8.79 -14.17 -9.27
C ALA A 85 -9.60 -15.25 -8.57
N GLY A 86 -10.82 -14.89 -8.29
CA GLY A 86 -11.95 -15.69 -7.93
C GLY A 86 -11.73 -16.99 -7.22
N GLY A 87 -11.01 -17.00 -6.15
CA GLY A 87 -10.87 -18.23 -5.40
C GLY A 87 -10.33 -19.39 -6.20
N SER A 88 -9.94 -19.08 -7.32
CA SER A 88 -9.21 -20.06 -8.07
C SER A 88 -7.86 -20.13 -7.42
#